data_c0f8b6ee532781d755584d6848d1596c
#
_entry.id   c0f8b6ee532781d755584d6848d1596c
#
_cell.length_a   1.000
_cell.length_b   1.000
_cell.length_c   1.000
_cell.angle_alpha   90.00
_cell.angle_beta   90.00
_cell.angle_gamma   90.00
#
_symmetry.space_group_name_H-M   'P 1'
#
loop_
_entity.id
_entity.type
_entity.pdbx_description
1 polymer ?
#
loop_
_entity_poly.entity_id
_entity_poly.type
_entity_poly.pdbx_seq_one_letter_code
_entity_poly.pdbx_strand_id
1 'polypeptide(L)'
;MENQPSFLDRFFHLSENGTTVRTEILAGITTFMTMAYILAVNPTIMSAAGMDKGAVLTATALASLIGTLCMAFFANYPFALAPGMGLNAFFAFTVVLQMGYTWEMALAAVFFEGVIFIILSLTNVREAIFNAIPMTLKKAVSAGIGLFIALIGLLNAQIIVANPATKIALFSFKQSAATGTFHTVGITVLLAMIGIVFTAVLMVKKVRGNILWGILFTWILAILCELTGLYVPNPEMKMFSVIPDLSGGAAAFAPASLSPIFGQLDFSRVFSLDFLVVMFAFLFVDIFDTLGTLIGVSSKANMLDERGRLPRIKGALLADAVATTVGAVIGTSTTTTFVESATGVSEGGRTGLTAVCVAVLFALSLFLSPFFMAIPAFATAPALVIVGFLMLTSVAGIDFDDFSESIPAYITIIAMPFSYSISEGISFGIISYVVINLLTGKREKISLLMYCLAVIFVMKYIFL
;
A
#
# COMPACT_ATOMS: atom_id res chain seq x y z
N MET A 1 27.79 -35.91 19.82
CA MET A 1 26.78 -36.18 18.79
C MET A 1 26.45 -34.83 18.16
N GLU A 2 27.01 -34.55 16.99
CA GLU A 2 26.63 -33.36 16.23
C GLU A 2 25.15 -33.55 15.86
N ASN A 3 24.29 -32.67 16.39
CA ASN A 3 22.88 -32.63 16.00
C ASN A 3 22.84 -32.38 14.50
N GLN A 4 22.42 -33.34 13.72
CA GLN A 4 22.16 -33.16 12.29
C GLN A 4 21.19 -31.95 12.14
N PRO A 5 21.49 -30.97 11.28
CA PRO A 5 20.63 -29.80 11.09
C PRO A 5 19.23 -30.26 10.69
N SER A 6 18.19 -29.68 11.29
CA SER A 6 16.79 -30.01 10.97
C SER A 6 16.49 -29.75 9.50
N PHE A 7 15.42 -30.36 8.96
CA PHE A 7 14.98 -30.09 7.58
C PHE A 7 14.83 -28.60 7.30
N LEU A 8 14.21 -27.86 8.24
CA LEU A 8 14.01 -26.41 8.12
C LEU A 8 15.34 -25.65 8.13
N ASP A 9 16.32 -26.10 8.92
CA ASP A 9 17.63 -25.48 8.95
C ASP A 9 18.38 -25.66 7.63
N ARG A 10 18.33 -26.85 7.05
CA ARG A 10 18.95 -27.12 5.74
C ARG A 10 18.28 -26.34 4.61
N PHE A 11 16.94 -26.20 4.64
CA PHE A 11 16.20 -25.55 3.57
C PHE A 11 16.33 -24.04 3.60
N PHE A 12 16.20 -23.41 4.79
CA PHE A 12 16.24 -21.97 4.95
C PHE A 12 17.61 -21.43 5.38
N HIS A 13 18.61 -22.30 5.61
CA HIS A 13 19.96 -21.92 6.08
C HIS A 13 19.93 -21.12 7.38
N LEU A 14 19.16 -21.59 8.38
CA LEU A 14 18.92 -20.86 9.63
C LEU A 14 20.20 -20.63 10.41
N SER A 15 21.00 -21.67 10.61
CA SER A 15 22.26 -21.62 11.35
C SER A 15 23.28 -20.69 10.68
N GLU A 16 23.34 -20.72 9.34
CA GLU A 16 24.22 -19.85 8.55
C GLU A 16 23.83 -18.37 8.68
N ASN A 17 22.53 -18.08 8.83
CA ASN A 17 22.00 -16.73 9.02
C ASN A 17 21.89 -16.32 10.50
N GLY A 18 22.44 -17.11 11.43
CA GLY A 18 22.49 -16.80 12.86
C GLY A 18 21.10 -16.72 13.52
N THR A 19 20.11 -17.50 13.05
CA THR A 19 18.74 -17.49 13.57
C THR A 19 18.28 -18.90 13.98
N THR A 20 17.09 -18.99 14.56
CA THR A 20 16.46 -20.25 14.98
C THR A 20 15.02 -20.31 14.52
N VAL A 21 14.44 -21.53 14.41
CA VAL A 21 13.02 -21.74 14.05
C VAL A 21 12.11 -20.90 14.94
N ARG A 22 12.38 -20.86 16.25
CA ARG A 22 11.58 -20.07 17.21
C ARG A 22 11.63 -18.57 16.91
N THR A 23 12.81 -18.05 16.64
CA THR A 23 13.03 -16.64 16.30
C THR A 23 12.28 -16.28 15.00
N GLU A 24 12.41 -17.10 13.97
CA GLU A 24 11.74 -16.90 12.68
C GLU A 24 10.21 -16.89 12.81
N ILE A 25 9.64 -17.81 13.60
CA ILE A 25 8.19 -17.86 13.83
C ILE A 25 7.72 -16.61 14.58
N LEU A 26 8.44 -16.19 15.65
CA LEU A 26 8.08 -14.99 16.40
C LEU A 26 8.20 -13.73 15.51
N ALA A 27 9.24 -13.65 14.68
CA ALA A 27 9.41 -12.60 13.70
C ALA A 27 8.25 -12.56 12.68
N GLY A 28 7.81 -13.74 12.19
CA GLY A 28 6.68 -13.84 11.28
C GLY A 28 5.36 -13.39 11.90
N ILE A 29 5.08 -13.81 13.14
CA ILE A 29 3.89 -13.35 13.88
C ILE A 29 3.95 -11.83 14.06
N THR A 30 5.09 -11.26 14.44
CA THR A 30 5.26 -9.82 14.63
C THR A 30 5.04 -9.06 13.32
N THR A 31 5.62 -9.54 12.22
CA THR A 31 5.40 -8.94 10.88
C THR A 31 3.93 -8.98 10.51
N PHE A 32 3.27 -10.13 10.64
CA PHE A 32 1.85 -10.27 10.32
C PHE A 32 0.99 -9.31 11.14
N MET A 33 1.21 -9.23 12.46
CA MET A 33 0.46 -8.30 13.33
C MET A 33 0.59 -6.84 12.91
N THR A 34 1.74 -6.43 12.35
CA THR A 34 1.95 -5.04 11.92
C THR A 34 1.34 -4.74 10.56
N MET A 35 1.15 -5.76 9.70
CA MET A 35 0.62 -5.57 8.34
C MET A 35 -0.80 -6.14 8.13
N ALA A 36 -1.37 -6.87 9.10
CA ALA A 36 -2.70 -7.48 8.97
C ALA A 36 -3.83 -6.46 8.74
N TYR A 37 -3.59 -5.18 9.01
CA TYR A 37 -4.53 -4.10 8.70
C TYR A 37 -4.90 -4.04 7.21
N ILE A 38 -4.03 -4.56 6.31
CA ILE A 38 -4.29 -4.57 4.87
C ILE A 38 -5.54 -5.38 4.51
N LEU A 39 -5.88 -6.40 5.31
CA LEU A 39 -7.08 -7.21 5.15
C LEU A 39 -8.38 -6.42 5.37
N ALA A 40 -8.33 -5.33 6.12
CA ALA A 40 -9.46 -4.42 6.29
C ALA A 40 -9.38 -3.23 5.31
N VAL A 41 -8.19 -2.69 5.10
CA VAL A 41 -7.98 -1.45 4.34
C VAL A 41 -8.10 -1.69 2.84
N ASN A 42 -7.45 -2.72 2.27
CA ASN A 42 -7.49 -2.95 0.84
C ASN A 42 -8.91 -3.24 0.32
N PRO A 43 -9.71 -4.13 0.93
CA PRO A 43 -11.11 -4.32 0.52
C PRO A 43 -11.94 -3.04 0.60
N THR A 44 -11.68 -2.19 1.59
CA THR A 44 -12.38 -0.91 1.74
C THR A 44 -12.02 0.07 0.61
N ILE A 45 -10.75 0.17 0.23
CA ILE A 45 -10.28 1.03 -0.87
C ILE A 45 -10.82 0.51 -2.22
N MET A 46 -10.66 -0.79 -2.50
CA MET A 46 -11.05 -1.37 -3.78
C MET A 46 -12.58 -1.39 -3.96
N SER A 47 -13.34 -1.52 -2.87
CA SER A 47 -14.82 -1.41 -2.94
C SER A 47 -15.29 0.00 -3.31
N ALA A 48 -14.52 1.05 -3.05
CA ALA A 48 -14.81 2.38 -3.55
C ALA A 48 -14.76 2.45 -5.08
N ALA A 49 -13.96 1.61 -5.73
CA ALA A 49 -13.91 1.42 -7.18
C ALA A 49 -15.05 0.53 -7.74
N GLY A 50 -15.98 0.07 -6.91
CA GLY A 50 -17.09 -0.78 -7.31
C GLY A 50 -16.82 -2.29 -7.26
N MET A 51 -15.67 -2.73 -6.75
CA MET A 51 -15.36 -4.15 -6.60
C MET A 51 -16.07 -4.76 -5.38
N ASP A 52 -16.41 -6.05 -5.44
CA ASP A 52 -17.00 -6.77 -4.32
C ASP A 52 -16.03 -6.85 -3.13
N LYS A 53 -16.44 -6.29 -2.00
CA LYS A 53 -15.57 -6.18 -0.80
C LYS A 53 -15.14 -7.55 -0.26
N GLY A 54 -16.03 -8.54 -0.28
CA GLY A 54 -15.73 -9.89 0.22
C GLY A 54 -14.76 -10.63 -0.68
N ALA A 55 -14.98 -10.57 -2.00
CA ALA A 55 -14.09 -11.14 -2.99
C ALA A 55 -12.68 -10.50 -2.92
N VAL A 56 -12.61 -9.16 -2.78
CA VAL A 56 -11.33 -8.44 -2.61
C VAL A 56 -10.63 -8.84 -1.31
N LEU A 57 -11.34 -9.08 -0.20
CA LEU A 57 -10.74 -9.59 1.02
C LEU A 57 -10.03 -10.94 0.77
N THR A 58 -10.74 -11.86 0.11
CA THR A 58 -10.18 -13.17 -0.25
C THR A 58 -9.00 -13.02 -1.21
N ALA A 59 -9.11 -12.16 -2.23
CA ALA A 59 -8.03 -11.86 -3.17
C ALA A 59 -6.80 -11.27 -2.46
N THR A 60 -7.00 -10.34 -1.52
CA THR A 60 -5.94 -9.73 -0.73
C THR A 60 -5.16 -10.76 0.08
N ALA A 61 -5.87 -11.63 0.80
CA ALA A 61 -5.25 -12.68 1.60
C ALA A 61 -4.48 -13.69 0.74
N LEU A 62 -5.06 -14.11 -0.41
CA LEU A 62 -4.41 -15.05 -1.33
C LEU A 62 -3.21 -14.44 -2.06
N ALA A 63 -3.32 -13.20 -2.54
CA ALA A 63 -2.19 -12.51 -3.17
C ALA A 63 -1.03 -12.31 -2.19
N SER A 64 -1.35 -11.94 -0.95
CA SER A 64 -0.35 -11.81 0.13
C SER A 64 0.28 -13.16 0.49
N LEU A 65 -0.51 -14.23 0.59
CA LEU A 65 -0.04 -15.60 0.79
C LEU A 65 0.95 -16.00 -0.32
N ILE A 66 0.51 -15.91 -1.57
CA ILE A 66 1.30 -16.37 -2.74
C ILE A 66 2.57 -15.52 -2.88
N GLY A 67 2.44 -14.19 -2.84
CA GLY A 67 3.58 -13.27 -2.97
C GLY A 67 4.62 -13.48 -1.87
N THR A 68 4.17 -13.65 -0.63
CA THR A 68 5.06 -13.89 0.51
C THR A 68 5.74 -15.26 0.43
N LEU A 69 5.05 -16.30 -0.06
CA LEU A 69 5.68 -17.59 -0.34
C LEU A 69 6.71 -17.50 -1.48
N CYS A 70 6.40 -16.75 -2.55
CA CYS A 70 7.39 -16.49 -3.61
C CYS A 70 8.65 -15.81 -3.04
N MET A 71 8.51 -14.84 -2.14
CA MET A 71 9.65 -14.20 -1.47
C MET A 71 10.45 -15.20 -0.63
N ALA A 72 9.76 -16.07 0.11
CA ALA A 72 10.40 -17.12 0.91
C ALA A 72 11.24 -18.07 0.05
N PHE A 73 10.70 -18.52 -1.09
CA PHE A 73 11.35 -19.56 -1.89
C PHE A 73 12.32 -19.02 -2.96
N PHE A 74 12.04 -17.83 -3.56
CA PHE A 74 12.91 -17.29 -4.61
C PHE A 74 14.11 -16.52 -4.04
N ALA A 75 13.90 -15.84 -2.89
CA ALA A 75 14.93 -14.99 -2.29
C ALA A 75 15.42 -15.49 -0.93
N ASN A 76 14.67 -16.33 -0.24
CA ASN A 76 14.91 -16.72 1.16
C ASN A 76 15.08 -15.48 2.06
N TYR A 77 14.16 -14.49 1.94
CA TYR A 77 14.14 -13.29 2.76
C TYR A 77 12.95 -13.26 3.72
N PRO A 78 13.11 -12.61 4.90
CA PRO A 78 12.06 -12.47 5.91
C PRO A 78 11.05 -11.37 5.57
N PHE A 79 10.82 -11.08 4.28
CA PHE A 79 9.97 -9.99 3.84
C PHE A 79 8.61 -10.52 3.42
N ALA A 80 7.57 -9.81 3.84
CA ALA A 80 6.19 -10.11 3.49
C ALA A 80 5.69 -9.19 2.38
N LEU A 81 4.83 -9.72 1.53
CA LEU A 81 4.20 -9.00 0.42
C LEU A 81 2.70 -8.91 0.66
N ALA A 82 2.12 -7.78 0.25
CA ALA A 82 0.69 -7.58 0.20
C ALA A 82 0.35 -6.46 -0.80
N PRO A 83 -0.95 -6.25 -1.16
CA PRO A 83 -1.34 -5.13 -2.02
C PRO A 83 -0.88 -3.79 -1.46
N GLY A 84 -0.09 -3.05 -2.24
CA GLY A 84 0.59 -1.82 -1.81
C GLY A 84 -0.38 -0.66 -1.60
N MET A 85 -0.32 0.02 -0.45
CA MET A 85 -1.28 1.06 -0.09
C MET A 85 -1.35 2.21 -1.09
N GLY A 86 -0.19 2.69 -1.57
CA GLY A 86 -0.11 3.74 -2.59
C GLY A 86 -0.72 3.32 -3.91
N LEU A 87 -0.44 2.09 -4.33
CA LEU A 87 -0.93 1.51 -5.57
C LEU A 87 -2.43 1.20 -5.50
N ASN A 88 -2.94 0.75 -4.34
CA ASN A 88 -4.38 0.58 -4.10
C ASN A 88 -5.13 1.90 -4.25
N ALA A 89 -4.59 2.96 -3.64
CA ALA A 89 -5.16 4.29 -3.72
C ALA A 89 -5.11 4.85 -5.15
N PHE A 90 -4.00 4.66 -5.86
CA PHE A 90 -3.87 5.03 -7.27
C PHE A 90 -4.87 4.27 -8.14
N PHE A 91 -5.00 2.95 -7.95
CA PHE A 91 -5.98 2.12 -8.64
C PHE A 91 -7.40 2.66 -8.47
N ALA A 92 -7.89 2.75 -7.21
CA ALA A 92 -9.28 3.05 -6.94
C ALA A 92 -9.62 4.52 -7.20
N PHE A 93 -8.83 5.44 -6.68
CA PHE A 93 -9.20 6.86 -6.66
C PHE A 93 -8.74 7.59 -7.92
N THR A 94 -7.55 7.29 -8.43
CA THR A 94 -7.04 7.97 -9.63
C THR A 94 -7.55 7.27 -10.90
N VAL A 95 -7.26 5.98 -11.07
CA VAL A 95 -7.54 5.30 -12.34
C VAL A 95 -9.05 5.08 -12.52
N VAL A 96 -9.73 4.54 -11.52
CA VAL A 96 -11.16 4.23 -11.66
C VAL A 96 -12.03 5.45 -11.44
N LEU A 97 -11.93 6.14 -10.29
CA LEU A 97 -12.90 7.20 -9.95
C LEU A 97 -12.61 8.52 -10.64
N GLN A 98 -11.36 8.91 -10.82
CA GLN A 98 -11.01 10.20 -11.43
C GLN A 98 -10.89 10.12 -12.96
N MET A 99 -10.17 9.10 -13.48
CA MET A 99 -9.97 8.94 -14.92
C MET A 99 -11.14 8.23 -15.60
N GLY A 100 -12.08 7.63 -14.84
CA GLY A 100 -13.29 6.99 -15.35
C GLY A 100 -13.03 5.64 -16.03
N TYR A 101 -11.93 4.97 -15.73
CA TYR A 101 -11.70 3.59 -16.19
C TYR A 101 -12.54 2.61 -15.38
N THR A 102 -12.89 1.50 -15.98
CA THR A 102 -13.46 0.38 -15.23
C THR A 102 -12.37 -0.28 -14.38
N TRP A 103 -12.74 -0.91 -13.28
CA TRP A 103 -11.78 -1.62 -12.44
C TRP A 103 -11.17 -2.84 -13.16
N GLU A 104 -11.87 -3.44 -14.12
CA GLU A 104 -11.39 -4.52 -14.98
C GLU A 104 -10.23 -4.06 -15.88
N MET A 105 -10.33 -2.84 -16.42
CA MET A 105 -9.25 -2.22 -17.19
C MET A 105 -8.05 -1.87 -16.29
N ALA A 106 -8.30 -1.38 -15.08
CA ALA A 106 -7.25 -1.11 -14.12
C ALA A 106 -6.53 -2.41 -13.70
N LEU A 107 -7.25 -3.52 -13.50
CA LEU A 107 -6.64 -4.84 -13.26
C LEU A 107 -5.82 -5.32 -14.48
N ALA A 108 -6.28 -5.08 -15.70
CA ALA A 108 -5.49 -5.38 -16.89
C ALA A 108 -4.18 -4.59 -16.94
N ALA A 109 -4.19 -3.31 -16.53
CA ALA A 109 -2.97 -2.51 -16.44
C ALA A 109 -1.99 -3.07 -15.39
N VAL A 110 -2.47 -3.46 -14.21
CA VAL A 110 -1.68 -4.13 -13.17
C VAL A 110 -1.14 -5.48 -13.66
N PHE A 111 -1.92 -6.24 -14.42
CA PHE A 111 -1.45 -7.50 -15.00
C PHE A 111 -0.29 -7.27 -15.96
N PHE A 112 -0.40 -6.30 -16.88
CA PHE A 112 0.70 -5.96 -17.80
C PHE A 112 1.92 -5.41 -17.06
N GLU A 113 1.73 -4.59 -16.05
CA GLU A 113 2.78 -4.14 -15.15
C GLU A 113 3.57 -5.33 -14.60
N GLY A 114 2.86 -6.30 -13.99
CA GLY A 114 3.47 -7.51 -13.43
C GLY A 114 4.23 -8.33 -14.48
N VAL A 115 3.66 -8.55 -15.67
CA VAL A 115 4.31 -9.28 -16.77
C VAL A 115 5.58 -8.55 -17.24
N ILE A 116 5.52 -7.24 -17.41
CA ILE A 116 6.69 -6.43 -17.76
C ILE A 116 7.75 -6.55 -16.65
N PHE A 117 7.35 -6.53 -15.38
CA PHE A 117 8.29 -6.68 -14.27
C PHE A 117 8.92 -8.08 -14.20
N ILE A 118 8.21 -9.14 -14.55
CA ILE A 118 8.82 -10.47 -14.67
C ILE A 118 9.95 -10.39 -15.71
N ILE A 119 9.69 -9.83 -16.89
CA ILE A 119 10.69 -9.70 -17.95
C ILE A 119 11.88 -8.83 -17.50
N LEU A 120 11.61 -7.68 -16.86
CA LEU A 120 12.64 -6.77 -16.37
C LEU A 120 13.45 -7.35 -15.20
N SER A 121 12.84 -8.20 -14.35
CA SER A 121 13.52 -8.84 -13.22
C SER A 121 14.46 -9.96 -13.65
N LEU A 122 14.21 -10.59 -14.79
CA LEU A 122 15.12 -11.55 -15.41
C LEU A 122 16.37 -10.88 -16.00
N THR A 123 16.29 -9.56 -16.25
CA THR A 123 17.38 -8.71 -16.73
C THR A 123 17.81 -7.75 -15.61
N ASN A 124 18.89 -6.97 -15.82
CA ASN A 124 19.32 -5.94 -14.86
C ASN A 124 18.65 -4.57 -15.15
N VAL A 125 17.65 -4.53 -16.01
CA VAL A 125 17.05 -3.28 -16.50
C VAL A 125 16.25 -2.58 -15.41
N ARG A 126 15.53 -3.32 -14.54
CA ARG A 126 14.76 -2.76 -13.42
C ARG A 126 15.68 -1.97 -12.46
N GLU A 127 16.84 -2.52 -12.13
CA GLU A 127 17.83 -1.83 -11.29
C GLU A 127 18.42 -0.60 -12.01
N ALA A 128 18.67 -0.68 -13.31
CA ALA A 128 19.17 0.43 -14.11
C ALA A 128 18.13 1.58 -14.18
N ILE A 129 16.86 1.28 -14.36
CA ILE A 129 15.76 2.27 -14.35
C ILE A 129 15.70 2.96 -12.98
N PHE A 130 15.74 2.19 -11.90
CA PHE A 130 15.75 2.75 -10.56
C PHE A 130 16.92 3.71 -10.35
N ASN A 131 18.13 3.31 -10.75
CA ASN A 131 19.33 4.13 -10.58
C ASN A 131 19.36 5.39 -11.47
N ALA A 132 18.62 5.38 -12.58
CA ALA A 132 18.53 6.52 -13.47
C ALA A 132 17.70 7.70 -12.94
N ILE A 133 16.90 7.48 -11.90
CA ILE A 133 16.03 8.51 -11.32
C ILE A 133 16.70 9.10 -10.07
N PRO A 134 16.71 10.44 -9.92
CA PRO A 134 17.30 11.11 -8.77
C PRO A 134 16.72 10.66 -7.43
N MET A 135 17.59 10.47 -6.43
CA MET A 135 17.16 10.02 -5.09
C MET A 135 16.16 11.00 -4.46
N THR A 136 16.32 12.28 -4.72
CA THR A 136 15.44 13.35 -4.24
C THR A 136 14.01 13.16 -4.75
N LEU A 137 13.84 12.86 -6.04
CA LEU A 137 12.51 12.58 -6.61
C LEU A 137 11.91 11.27 -6.05
N LYS A 138 12.72 10.23 -5.82
CA LYS A 138 12.25 8.99 -5.18
C LYS A 138 11.66 9.24 -3.81
N LYS A 139 12.36 10.02 -2.98
CA LYS A 139 11.90 10.41 -1.64
C LYS A 139 10.65 11.28 -1.71
N ALA A 140 10.61 12.20 -2.68
CA ALA A 140 9.46 13.07 -2.91
C ALA A 140 8.20 12.29 -3.33
N VAL A 141 8.35 11.28 -4.20
CA VAL A 141 7.24 10.39 -4.59
C VAL A 141 6.69 9.66 -3.37
N SER A 142 7.54 9.04 -2.56
CA SER A 142 7.10 8.38 -1.32
C SER A 142 6.35 9.33 -0.38
N ALA A 143 6.88 10.53 -0.16
CA ALA A 143 6.26 11.54 0.69
C ALA A 143 4.92 12.03 0.14
N GLY A 144 4.83 12.28 -1.17
CA GLY A 144 3.62 12.71 -1.85
C GLY A 144 2.51 11.66 -1.78
N ILE A 145 2.86 10.38 -2.02
CA ILE A 145 1.95 9.25 -1.82
C ILE A 145 1.46 9.19 -0.37
N GLY A 146 2.35 9.41 0.60
CA GLY A 146 1.98 9.45 2.02
C GLY A 146 0.94 10.51 2.33
N LEU A 147 1.13 11.76 1.85
CA LEU A 147 0.14 12.84 2.00
C LEU A 147 -1.18 12.52 1.30
N PHE A 148 -1.12 11.92 0.12
CA PHE A 148 -2.31 11.52 -0.64
C PHE A 148 -3.13 10.45 0.11
N ILE A 149 -2.48 9.42 0.65
CA ILE A 149 -3.14 8.37 1.45
C ILE A 149 -3.75 8.97 2.73
N ALA A 150 -3.04 9.88 3.41
CA ALA A 150 -3.56 10.55 4.59
C ALA A 150 -4.82 11.39 4.26
N LEU A 151 -4.80 12.12 3.14
CA LEU A 151 -5.97 12.86 2.66
C LEU A 151 -7.16 11.93 2.41
N ILE A 152 -6.94 10.80 1.74
CA ILE A 152 -7.99 9.78 1.52
C ILE A 152 -8.55 9.28 2.86
N GLY A 153 -7.69 8.99 3.84
CA GLY A 153 -8.12 8.58 5.18
C GLY A 153 -9.02 9.60 5.86
N LEU A 154 -8.65 10.88 5.79
CA LEU A 154 -9.42 11.98 6.36
C LEU A 154 -10.77 12.19 5.65
N LEU A 155 -10.81 12.01 4.32
CA LEU A 155 -12.05 12.09 3.53
C LEU A 155 -12.97 10.90 3.80
N ASN A 156 -12.44 9.67 3.84
CA ASN A 156 -13.21 8.46 4.13
C ASN A 156 -13.82 8.48 5.53
N ALA A 157 -13.13 9.07 6.50
CA ALA A 157 -13.65 9.31 7.85
C ALA A 157 -14.57 10.53 7.95
N GLN A 158 -14.75 11.28 6.86
CA GLN A 158 -15.50 12.54 6.82
C GLN A 158 -14.95 13.62 7.80
N ILE A 159 -13.71 13.50 8.27
CA ILE A 159 -13.04 14.55 9.04
C ILE A 159 -12.85 15.79 8.15
N ILE A 160 -12.50 15.57 6.89
CA ILE A 160 -12.50 16.57 5.82
C ILE A 160 -13.67 16.26 4.89
N VAL A 161 -14.43 17.27 4.54
CA VAL A 161 -15.60 17.17 3.67
C VAL A 161 -15.50 18.14 2.49
N ALA A 162 -16.20 17.85 1.40
CA ALA A 162 -16.29 18.74 0.27
C ALA A 162 -17.01 20.05 0.65
N ASN A 163 -16.49 21.18 0.18
CA ASN A 163 -17.10 22.49 0.37
C ASN A 163 -17.07 23.28 -0.95
N PRO A 164 -18.21 23.78 -1.43
CA PRO A 164 -18.27 24.50 -2.72
C PRO A 164 -17.38 25.74 -2.79
N ALA A 165 -17.21 26.46 -1.66
CA ALA A 165 -16.44 27.70 -1.60
C ALA A 165 -14.92 27.45 -1.47
N THR A 166 -14.52 26.56 -0.57
CA THR A 166 -13.11 26.30 -0.24
C THR A 166 -12.57 24.99 -0.80
N LYS A 167 -13.41 24.23 -1.54
CA LYS A 167 -13.21 22.88 -2.07
C LYS A 167 -13.22 21.82 -0.96
N ILE A 168 -12.53 22.02 0.13
CA ILE A 168 -12.51 21.17 1.32
C ILE A 168 -12.71 22.03 2.58
N ALA A 169 -13.36 21.43 3.59
CA ALA A 169 -13.54 22.02 4.92
C ALA A 169 -13.50 20.93 5.99
N LEU A 170 -13.30 21.33 7.24
CA LEU A 170 -13.45 20.41 8.37
C LEU A 170 -14.94 20.09 8.60
N PHE A 171 -15.22 18.88 9.06
CA PHE A 171 -16.56 18.46 9.46
C PHE A 171 -17.09 19.33 10.59
N SER A 172 -18.35 19.75 10.47
CA SER A 172 -19.01 20.61 11.48
C SER A 172 -19.91 19.79 12.39
N PHE A 173 -19.46 19.51 13.60
CA PHE A 173 -20.27 18.84 14.62
C PHE A 173 -21.52 19.64 14.98
N LYS A 174 -21.42 20.99 15.01
CA LYS A 174 -22.56 21.86 15.27
C LYS A 174 -23.64 21.70 14.21
N GLN A 175 -23.26 21.67 12.94
CA GLN A 175 -24.19 21.48 11.83
C GLN A 175 -24.80 20.07 11.87
N SER A 176 -24.00 19.06 12.10
CA SER A 176 -24.46 17.66 12.23
C SER A 176 -25.48 17.48 13.36
N ALA A 177 -25.25 18.14 14.51
CA ALA A 177 -26.22 18.12 15.60
C ALA A 177 -27.53 18.85 15.22
N ALA A 178 -27.43 20.00 14.53
CA ALA A 178 -28.59 20.77 14.09
C ALA A 178 -29.43 20.04 13.03
N THR A 179 -28.81 19.25 12.17
CA THR A 179 -29.50 18.45 11.13
C THR A 179 -29.93 17.07 11.59
N GLY A 180 -29.67 16.71 12.85
CA GLY A 180 -30.01 15.38 13.40
C GLY A 180 -29.12 14.23 12.90
N THR A 181 -28.03 14.53 12.18
CA THR A 181 -27.12 13.51 11.61
C THR A 181 -25.98 13.12 12.54
N PHE A 182 -25.94 13.68 13.77
CA PHE A 182 -24.85 13.40 14.71
C PHE A 182 -24.72 11.92 15.06
N HIS A 183 -25.84 11.24 15.33
CA HIS A 183 -25.84 9.81 15.68
C HIS A 183 -25.52 8.88 14.53
N THR A 184 -25.52 9.36 13.28
CA THR A 184 -25.17 8.56 12.10
C THR A 184 -23.76 8.88 11.61
N VAL A 185 -23.46 10.16 11.36
CA VAL A 185 -22.22 10.62 10.79
C VAL A 185 -21.29 11.27 11.82
N GLY A 186 -21.83 12.18 12.67
CA GLY A 186 -21.01 12.93 13.62
C GLY A 186 -20.23 12.02 14.58
N ILE A 187 -20.89 10.96 15.08
CA ILE A 187 -20.26 10.00 15.98
C ILE A 187 -19.11 9.23 15.27
N THR A 188 -19.25 8.85 14.00
CA THR A 188 -18.20 8.12 13.28
C THR A 188 -16.96 8.99 13.02
N VAL A 189 -17.16 10.29 12.77
CA VAL A 189 -16.07 11.26 12.69
C VAL A 189 -15.32 11.38 14.00
N LEU A 190 -16.05 11.48 15.12
CA LEU A 190 -15.46 11.54 16.45
C LEU A 190 -14.66 10.27 16.76
N LEU A 191 -15.23 9.09 16.48
CA LEU A 191 -14.55 7.81 16.69
C LEU A 191 -13.27 7.69 15.86
N ALA A 192 -13.28 8.13 14.60
CA ALA A 192 -12.09 8.16 13.75
C ALA A 192 -11.00 9.07 14.32
N MET A 193 -11.36 10.27 14.82
CA MET A 193 -10.40 11.18 15.46
C MET A 193 -9.79 10.56 16.72
N ILE A 194 -10.61 9.93 17.57
CA ILE A 194 -10.13 9.21 18.76
C ILE A 194 -9.19 8.07 18.34
N GLY A 195 -9.55 7.32 17.29
CA GLY A 195 -8.74 6.23 16.75
C GLY A 195 -7.37 6.70 16.25
N ILE A 196 -7.30 7.84 15.54
CA ILE A 196 -6.03 8.43 15.09
C ILE A 196 -5.14 8.77 16.29
N VAL A 197 -5.68 9.45 17.29
CA VAL A 197 -4.93 9.82 18.52
C VAL A 197 -4.47 8.57 19.26
N PHE A 198 -5.35 7.58 19.42
CA PHE A 198 -5.01 6.33 20.09
C PHE A 198 -3.88 5.59 19.37
N THR A 199 -3.96 5.47 18.04
CA THR A 199 -2.92 4.83 17.23
C THR A 199 -1.59 5.57 17.36
N ALA A 200 -1.61 6.91 17.35
CA ALA A 200 -0.42 7.73 17.55
C ALA A 200 0.21 7.50 18.93
N VAL A 201 -0.61 7.39 19.98
CA VAL A 201 -0.13 7.08 21.34
C VAL A 201 0.53 5.70 21.40
N LEU A 202 -0.08 4.68 20.78
CA LEU A 202 0.52 3.34 20.70
C LEU A 202 1.84 3.36 19.94
N MET A 203 1.94 4.17 18.88
CA MET A 203 3.16 4.34 18.10
C MET A 203 4.28 4.98 18.94
N VAL A 204 3.99 6.05 19.68
CA VAL A 204 4.94 6.68 20.61
C VAL A 204 5.40 5.69 21.69
N LYS A 205 4.50 4.84 22.19
CA LYS A 205 4.81 3.78 23.15
C LYS A 205 5.49 2.57 22.52
N LYS A 206 5.75 2.59 21.21
CA LYS A 206 6.40 1.49 20.44
C LYS A 206 5.67 0.15 20.59
N VAL A 207 4.34 0.18 20.69
CA VAL A 207 3.50 -1.04 20.76
C VAL A 207 3.53 -1.71 19.38
N ARG A 208 3.81 -3.00 19.33
CA ARG A 208 3.80 -3.78 18.07
C ARG A 208 2.38 -3.91 17.55
N GLY A 209 2.22 -3.79 16.23
CA GLY A 209 0.90 -3.83 15.60
C GLY A 209 0.01 -2.64 15.93
N ASN A 210 0.61 -1.48 16.29
CA ASN A 210 -0.10 -0.25 16.69
C ASN A 210 -1.22 0.15 15.71
N ILE A 211 -1.00 -0.01 14.40
CA ILE A 211 -1.99 0.30 13.36
C ILE A 211 -3.18 -0.64 13.44
N LEU A 212 -2.95 -1.95 13.56
CA LEU A 212 -4.02 -2.94 13.73
C LEU A 212 -4.80 -2.68 15.02
N TRP A 213 -4.12 -2.46 16.13
CA TRP A 213 -4.76 -2.12 17.40
C TRP A 213 -5.57 -0.83 17.33
N GLY A 214 -5.11 0.15 16.54
CA GLY A 214 -5.84 1.38 16.28
C GLY A 214 -7.17 1.12 15.57
N ILE A 215 -7.16 0.30 14.52
CA ILE A 215 -8.37 -0.12 13.81
C ILE A 215 -9.32 -0.87 14.73
N LEU A 216 -8.82 -1.89 15.44
CA LEU A 216 -9.64 -2.72 16.32
C LEU A 216 -10.25 -1.90 17.45
N PHE A 217 -9.50 -1.00 18.06
CA PHE A 217 -10.00 -0.11 19.12
C PHE A 217 -11.12 0.78 18.60
N THR A 218 -10.92 1.43 17.44
CA THR A 218 -11.94 2.31 16.83
C THR A 218 -13.20 1.51 16.49
N TRP A 219 -13.03 0.30 15.96
CA TRP A 219 -14.14 -0.58 15.62
C TRP A 219 -14.89 -1.09 16.87
N ILE A 220 -14.19 -1.52 17.92
CA ILE A 220 -14.80 -1.93 19.18
C ILE A 220 -15.61 -0.77 19.80
N LEU A 221 -15.06 0.45 19.80
CA LEU A 221 -15.81 1.63 20.24
C LEU A 221 -17.05 1.87 19.39
N ALA A 222 -16.97 1.65 18.07
CA ALA A 222 -18.12 1.78 17.17
C ALA A 222 -19.22 0.74 17.49
N ILE A 223 -18.83 -0.52 17.75
CA ILE A 223 -19.76 -1.56 18.20
C ILE A 223 -20.45 -1.15 19.52
N LEU A 224 -19.70 -0.66 20.48
CA LEU A 224 -20.27 -0.18 21.76
C LEU A 224 -21.24 0.99 21.53
N CYS A 225 -20.93 1.92 20.63
CA CYS A 225 -21.82 3.01 20.26
C CYS A 225 -23.10 2.51 19.58
N GLU A 226 -23.01 1.49 18.71
CA GLU A 226 -24.19 0.89 18.08
C GLU A 226 -25.08 0.15 19.09
N LEU A 227 -24.50 -0.63 19.99
CA LEU A 227 -25.23 -1.36 21.03
C LEU A 227 -25.93 -0.41 22.04
N THR A 228 -25.36 0.77 22.28
CA THR A 228 -25.95 1.80 23.18
C THR A 228 -26.91 2.75 22.48
N GLY A 229 -27.08 2.63 21.15
CA GLY A 229 -27.90 3.54 20.35
C GLY A 229 -27.28 4.91 20.09
N LEU A 230 -26.01 5.10 20.46
CA LEU A 230 -25.27 6.33 20.16
C LEU A 230 -24.89 6.41 18.68
N TYR A 231 -24.57 5.29 18.06
CA TYR A 231 -24.44 5.14 16.62
C TYR A 231 -25.69 4.45 16.06
N VAL A 232 -26.33 5.07 15.07
CA VAL A 232 -27.50 4.54 14.39
C VAL A 232 -27.17 4.33 12.92
N PRO A 233 -27.07 3.07 12.43
CA PRO A 233 -26.84 2.77 11.03
C PRO A 233 -27.95 3.38 10.15
N ASN A 234 -27.55 3.93 8.99
CA ASN A 234 -28.45 4.44 7.96
C ASN A 234 -27.90 4.08 6.58
N PRO A 235 -28.45 3.04 5.92
CA PRO A 235 -27.98 2.59 4.61
C PRO A 235 -28.11 3.64 3.50
N GLU A 236 -29.09 4.57 3.59
CA GLU A 236 -29.27 5.66 2.61
C GLU A 236 -28.06 6.62 2.64
N MET A 237 -27.44 6.78 3.80
CA MET A 237 -26.20 7.56 4.00
C MET A 237 -24.95 6.71 3.85
N LYS A 238 -25.05 5.48 3.38
CA LYS A 238 -23.94 4.50 3.28
C LYS A 238 -23.28 4.20 4.62
N MET A 239 -24.02 4.34 5.73
CA MET A 239 -23.60 4.02 7.08
C MET A 239 -24.26 2.71 7.50
N PHE A 240 -23.48 1.62 7.50
CA PHE A 240 -23.95 0.27 7.77
C PHE A 240 -23.67 -0.13 9.22
N SER A 241 -24.30 -1.22 9.68
CA SER A 241 -23.97 -1.84 10.96
C SER A 241 -22.49 -2.24 11.01
N VAL A 242 -21.86 -2.02 12.15
CA VAL A 242 -20.46 -2.37 12.41
C VAL A 242 -20.34 -3.68 13.19
N ILE A 243 -21.47 -4.32 13.50
CA ILE A 243 -21.53 -5.62 14.17
C ILE A 243 -21.29 -6.73 13.12
N PRO A 244 -20.39 -7.70 13.37
CA PRO A 244 -20.17 -8.79 12.45
C PRO A 244 -21.43 -9.63 12.25
N ASP A 245 -21.75 -9.93 10.99
CA ASP A 245 -22.84 -10.81 10.68
C ASP A 245 -22.41 -12.29 10.81
N LEU A 246 -22.85 -12.93 11.87
CA LEU A 246 -22.61 -14.33 12.17
C LEU A 246 -23.83 -15.21 11.96
N SER A 247 -24.90 -14.67 11.33
CA SER A 247 -26.17 -15.40 11.10
C SER A 247 -26.00 -16.67 10.27
N GLY A 248 -24.97 -16.72 9.41
CA GLY A 248 -24.60 -17.93 8.63
C GLY A 248 -23.99 -19.06 9.45
N GLY A 249 -23.77 -18.90 10.76
CA GLY A 249 -23.09 -19.90 11.60
C GLY A 249 -21.70 -20.25 11.07
N ALA A 250 -21.36 -21.54 10.94
CA ALA A 250 -20.05 -21.99 10.44
C ALA A 250 -19.79 -21.55 8.98
N ALA A 251 -20.82 -21.39 8.15
CA ALA A 251 -20.67 -20.95 6.76
C ALA A 251 -20.22 -19.47 6.65
N ALA A 252 -20.49 -18.62 7.65
CA ALA A 252 -20.02 -17.25 7.67
C ALA A 252 -18.49 -17.15 7.71
N PHE A 253 -17.81 -18.16 8.25
CA PHE A 253 -16.35 -18.21 8.32
C PHE A 253 -15.70 -18.77 7.03
N ALA A 254 -16.47 -19.20 6.05
CA ALA A 254 -15.92 -19.59 4.75
C ALA A 254 -15.37 -18.37 4.03
N PRO A 255 -14.24 -18.52 3.29
CA PRO A 255 -13.74 -17.43 2.43
C PRO A 255 -14.81 -16.99 1.44
N ALA A 256 -14.95 -15.69 1.25
CA ALA A 256 -15.87 -15.16 0.24
C ALA A 256 -15.46 -15.61 -1.17
N SER A 257 -16.44 -15.86 -2.04
CA SER A 257 -16.19 -16.32 -3.40
C SER A 257 -15.39 -15.28 -4.20
N LEU A 258 -14.39 -15.71 -4.94
CA LEU A 258 -13.64 -14.89 -5.89
C LEU A 258 -14.39 -14.66 -7.21
N SER A 259 -15.46 -15.42 -7.48
CA SER A 259 -16.17 -15.41 -8.77
C SER A 259 -16.48 -14.02 -9.32
N PRO A 260 -16.83 -13.00 -8.51
CA PRO A 260 -17.13 -11.67 -9.03
C PRO A 260 -15.93 -10.93 -9.64
N ILE A 261 -14.70 -11.27 -9.25
CA ILE A 261 -13.49 -10.50 -9.62
C ILE A 261 -12.40 -11.34 -10.27
N PHE A 262 -12.45 -12.67 -10.14
CA PHE A 262 -11.40 -13.55 -10.65
C PHE A 262 -11.34 -13.54 -12.17
N GLY A 263 -10.16 -13.22 -12.73
CA GLY A 263 -9.91 -13.21 -14.17
C GLY A 263 -10.67 -12.11 -14.93
N GLN A 264 -11.29 -11.16 -14.25
CA GLN A 264 -12.01 -10.06 -14.86
C GLN A 264 -11.02 -8.99 -15.34
N LEU A 265 -10.32 -9.29 -16.44
CA LEU A 265 -9.32 -8.41 -17.05
C LEU A 265 -9.87 -7.89 -18.38
N ASP A 266 -10.07 -6.58 -18.49
CA ASP A 266 -10.49 -5.96 -19.76
C ASP A 266 -9.31 -5.43 -20.55
N PHE A 267 -8.98 -6.07 -21.65
CA PHE A 267 -7.90 -5.71 -22.54
C PHE A 267 -8.31 -4.82 -23.73
N SER A 268 -9.55 -4.33 -23.76
CA SER A 268 -10.13 -3.63 -24.91
C SER A 268 -9.36 -2.36 -25.32
N ARG A 269 -8.71 -1.68 -24.37
CA ARG A 269 -7.98 -0.42 -24.57
C ARG A 269 -6.46 -0.51 -24.40
N VAL A 270 -5.88 -1.70 -24.41
CA VAL A 270 -4.43 -1.92 -24.17
C VAL A 270 -3.52 -1.10 -25.08
N PHE A 271 -3.95 -0.82 -26.30
CA PHE A 271 -3.18 -0.02 -27.26
C PHE A 271 -3.51 1.48 -27.23
N SER A 272 -4.36 1.94 -26.31
CA SER A 272 -4.61 3.37 -26.15
C SER A 272 -3.44 4.06 -25.42
N LEU A 273 -3.18 5.32 -25.77
CA LEU A 273 -2.12 6.10 -25.12
C LEU A 273 -2.41 6.26 -23.62
N ASP A 274 -3.68 6.45 -23.26
CA ASP A 274 -4.12 6.56 -21.87
C ASP A 274 -3.78 5.31 -21.06
N PHE A 275 -4.08 4.14 -21.61
CA PHE A 275 -3.77 2.86 -20.95
C PHE A 275 -2.26 2.71 -20.71
N LEU A 276 -1.44 3.06 -21.71
CA LEU A 276 0.01 3.02 -21.57
C LEU A 276 0.50 3.97 -20.47
N VAL A 277 -0.08 5.18 -20.36
CA VAL A 277 0.27 6.13 -19.28
C VAL A 277 -0.10 5.57 -17.90
N VAL A 278 -1.30 4.99 -17.76
CA VAL A 278 -1.74 4.36 -16.50
C VAL A 278 -0.82 3.19 -16.13
N MET A 279 -0.54 2.31 -17.08
CA MET A 279 0.37 1.17 -16.88
C MET A 279 1.77 1.64 -16.47
N PHE A 280 2.31 2.68 -17.15
CA PHE A 280 3.60 3.27 -16.79
C PHE A 280 3.59 3.89 -15.39
N ALA A 281 2.48 4.51 -14.98
CA ALA A 281 2.36 5.07 -13.65
C ALA A 281 2.37 3.97 -12.56
N PHE A 282 1.64 2.86 -12.77
CA PHE A 282 1.72 1.71 -11.89
C PHE A 282 3.15 1.17 -11.79
N LEU A 283 3.77 0.89 -12.94
CA LEU A 283 5.13 0.40 -13.04
C LEU A 283 6.14 1.31 -12.32
N PHE A 284 5.97 2.61 -12.46
CA PHE A 284 6.87 3.59 -11.87
C PHE A 284 6.72 3.65 -10.35
N VAL A 285 5.48 3.69 -9.85
CA VAL A 285 5.19 3.71 -8.41
C VAL A 285 5.70 2.44 -7.74
N ASP A 286 5.46 1.27 -8.35
CA ASP A 286 5.88 -0.02 -7.80
C ASP A 286 7.41 -0.17 -7.77
N ILE A 287 8.14 0.29 -8.79
CA ILE A 287 9.62 0.30 -8.75
C ILE A 287 10.14 1.01 -7.50
N PHE A 288 9.54 2.17 -7.15
CA PHE A 288 10.01 2.95 -6.01
C PHE A 288 9.58 2.34 -4.69
N ASP A 289 8.36 1.85 -4.61
CA ASP A 289 7.83 1.25 -3.39
C ASP A 289 8.61 -0.03 -3.05
N THR A 290 8.74 -0.94 -4.01
CA THR A 290 9.44 -2.21 -3.82
C THR A 290 10.94 -2.03 -3.55
N LEU A 291 11.66 -1.30 -4.42
CA LEU A 291 13.12 -1.16 -4.23
C LEU A 291 13.45 -0.30 -3.01
N GLY A 292 12.66 0.75 -2.76
CA GLY A 292 12.81 1.57 -1.55
C GLY A 292 12.62 0.75 -0.29
N THR A 293 11.59 -0.09 -0.25
CA THR A 293 11.30 -0.96 0.88
C THR A 293 12.36 -2.06 1.04
N LEU A 294 12.72 -2.76 -0.03
CA LEU A 294 13.74 -3.82 0.01
C LEU A 294 15.07 -3.29 0.55
N ILE A 295 15.56 -2.16 0.03
CA ILE A 295 16.82 -1.56 0.48
C ILE A 295 16.68 -1.02 1.90
N GLY A 296 15.58 -0.33 2.22
CA GLY A 296 15.34 0.25 3.54
C GLY A 296 15.29 -0.80 4.66
N VAL A 297 14.54 -1.87 4.45
CA VAL A 297 14.41 -2.97 5.41
C VAL A 297 15.71 -3.77 5.51
N SER A 298 16.36 -4.06 4.37
CA SER A 298 17.63 -4.81 4.33
C SER A 298 18.76 -4.05 4.99
N SER A 299 18.80 -2.73 4.87
CA SER A 299 19.79 -1.89 5.57
C SER A 299 19.64 -1.98 7.07
N LYS A 300 18.40 -1.91 7.60
CA LYS A 300 18.13 -2.08 9.04
C LYS A 300 18.48 -3.48 9.54
N ALA A 301 18.44 -4.48 8.66
CA ALA A 301 18.75 -5.88 8.94
C ALA A 301 20.25 -6.22 8.85
N ASN A 302 21.09 -5.29 8.40
CA ASN A 302 22.49 -5.55 8.03
C ASN A 302 22.61 -6.68 6.97
N MET A 303 21.68 -6.74 6.02
CA MET A 303 21.63 -7.74 4.94
C MET A 303 22.27 -7.24 3.64
N LEU A 304 22.72 -5.99 3.60
CA LEU A 304 23.41 -5.41 2.44
C LEU A 304 24.87 -5.86 2.40
N ASP A 305 25.40 -6.08 1.17
CA ASP A 305 26.82 -6.35 0.96
C ASP A 305 27.68 -5.09 1.22
N GLU A 306 29.00 -5.24 1.17
CA GLU A 306 29.98 -4.14 1.37
C GLU A 306 29.79 -2.99 0.37
N ARG A 307 29.11 -3.23 -0.74
CA ARG A 307 28.78 -2.22 -1.76
C ARG A 307 27.38 -1.63 -1.58
N GLY A 308 26.69 -1.93 -0.47
CA GLY A 308 25.34 -1.47 -0.19
C GLY A 308 24.26 -2.11 -1.06
N ARG A 309 24.53 -3.27 -1.68
CA ARG A 309 23.59 -4.00 -2.52
C ARG A 309 22.96 -5.16 -1.77
N LEU A 310 21.71 -5.46 -2.06
CA LEU A 310 21.01 -6.62 -1.51
C LEU A 310 21.40 -7.90 -2.31
N PRO A 311 22.09 -8.87 -1.69
CA PRO A 311 22.32 -10.18 -2.32
C PRO A 311 20.97 -10.79 -2.75
N ARG A 312 20.94 -11.57 -3.83
CA ARG A 312 19.69 -12.23 -4.31
C ARG A 312 18.52 -11.27 -4.60
N ILE A 313 18.77 -9.98 -4.86
CA ILE A 313 17.74 -8.99 -5.18
C ILE A 313 16.86 -9.42 -6.37
N LYS A 314 17.42 -10.13 -7.35
CA LYS A 314 16.68 -10.65 -8.50
C LYS A 314 15.55 -11.59 -8.07
N GLY A 315 15.79 -12.47 -7.09
CA GLY A 315 14.77 -13.36 -6.55
C GLY A 315 13.65 -12.59 -5.84
N ALA A 316 14.00 -11.55 -5.08
CA ALA A 316 13.01 -10.71 -4.41
C ALA A 316 12.17 -9.91 -5.42
N LEU A 317 12.78 -9.32 -6.43
CA LEU A 317 12.09 -8.59 -7.49
C LEU A 317 11.21 -9.50 -8.36
N LEU A 318 11.63 -10.75 -8.58
CA LEU A 318 10.81 -11.73 -9.28
C LEU A 318 9.60 -12.16 -8.43
N ALA A 319 9.78 -12.33 -7.11
CA ALA A 319 8.67 -12.64 -6.20
C ALA A 319 7.60 -11.56 -6.23
N ASP A 320 8.00 -10.30 -6.20
CA ASP A 320 7.15 -9.12 -6.29
C ASP A 320 6.38 -9.07 -7.64
N ALA A 321 7.08 -9.27 -8.75
CA ALA A 321 6.48 -9.28 -10.09
C ALA A 321 5.47 -10.43 -10.29
N VAL A 322 5.78 -11.62 -9.79
CA VAL A 322 4.86 -12.76 -9.81
C VAL A 322 3.65 -12.50 -8.92
N ALA A 323 3.86 -11.93 -7.73
CA ALA A 323 2.79 -11.57 -6.80
C ALA A 323 1.81 -10.55 -7.43
N THR A 324 2.33 -9.52 -8.10
CA THR A 324 1.54 -8.52 -8.82
C THR A 324 0.73 -9.15 -9.95
N THR A 325 1.38 -9.97 -10.81
CA THR A 325 0.71 -10.63 -11.93
C THR A 325 -0.42 -11.56 -11.45
N VAL A 326 -0.13 -12.40 -10.46
CA VAL A 326 -1.12 -13.32 -9.88
C VAL A 326 -2.20 -12.54 -9.13
N GLY A 327 -1.83 -11.49 -8.38
CA GLY A 327 -2.76 -10.61 -7.68
C GLY A 327 -3.79 -9.99 -8.61
N ALA A 328 -3.37 -9.47 -9.77
CA ALA A 328 -4.27 -8.92 -10.79
C ALA A 328 -5.26 -9.96 -11.33
N VAL A 329 -4.82 -11.20 -11.57
CA VAL A 329 -5.70 -12.30 -12.01
C VAL A 329 -6.69 -12.71 -10.93
N ILE A 330 -6.26 -12.73 -9.66
CA ILE A 330 -7.13 -13.04 -8.52
C ILE A 330 -8.13 -11.91 -8.25
N GLY A 331 -7.81 -10.66 -8.64
CA GLY A 331 -8.69 -9.50 -8.50
C GLY A 331 -8.26 -8.53 -7.40
N THR A 332 -6.95 -8.30 -7.24
CA THR A 332 -6.42 -7.24 -6.38
C THR A 332 -5.39 -6.39 -7.12
N SER A 333 -5.04 -5.22 -6.57
CA SER A 333 -4.05 -4.33 -7.16
C SER A 333 -2.62 -4.87 -6.99
N THR A 334 -1.63 -4.09 -7.46
CA THR A 334 -0.20 -4.39 -7.37
C THR A 334 0.20 -4.85 -5.98
N THR A 335 0.84 -6.01 -5.90
CA THR A 335 1.30 -6.64 -4.66
C THR A 335 2.80 -6.39 -4.51
N THR A 336 3.21 -5.72 -3.45
CA THR A 336 4.58 -5.23 -3.22
C THR A 336 5.12 -5.63 -1.86
N THR A 337 6.43 -5.50 -1.66
CA THR A 337 7.09 -5.77 -0.38
C THR A 337 6.72 -4.71 0.66
N PHE A 338 6.28 -5.15 1.85
CA PHE A 338 5.84 -4.27 2.93
C PHE A 338 6.97 -3.83 3.85
N VAL A 339 7.02 -2.52 4.15
CA VAL A 339 8.01 -1.91 5.08
C VAL A 339 7.86 -2.43 6.51
N GLU A 340 6.67 -2.89 6.90
CA GLU A 340 6.35 -3.53 8.16
C GLU A 340 7.18 -4.80 8.41
N SER A 341 7.72 -5.41 7.37
CA SER A 341 8.69 -6.51 7.47
C SER A 341 9.91 -6.14 8.35
N ALA A 342 10.23 -4.83 8.45
CA ALA A 342 11.28 -4.33 9.34
C ALA A 342 11.02 -4.69 10.81
N THR A 343 9.77 -4.89 11.23
CA THR A 343 9.44 -5.26 12.61
C THR A 343 9.86 -6.70 12.93
N GLY A 344 9.54 -7.64 12.04
CA GLY A 344 10.01 -9.03 12.19
C GLY A 344 11.53 -9.16 12.07
N VAL A 345 12.12 -8.41 11.17
CA VAL A 345 13.58 -8.32 11.05
C VAL A 345 14.23 -7.82 12.36
N SER A 346 13.62 -6.83 13.01
CA SER A 346 14.07 -6.32 14.31
C SER A 346 13.98 -7.37 15.44
N GLU A 347 13.04 -8.34 15.31
CA GLU A 347 12.92 -9.48 16.22
C GLU A 347 13.92 -10.61 15.92
N GLY A 348 14.74 -10.46 14.90
CA GLY A 348 15.74 -11.45 14.51
C GLY A 348 15.35 -12.35 13.34
N GLY A 349 14.26 -12.08 12.62
CA GLY A 349 13.92 -12.72 11.36
C GLY A 349 15.00 -12.46 10.31
N ARG A 350 15.49 -13.50 9.65
CA ARG A 350 16.62 -13.42 8.70
C ARG A 350 16.37 -14.20 7.42
N THR A 351 15.41 -15.10 7.42
CA THR A 351 15.23 -16.09 6.35
C THR A 351 13.78 -16.14 5.85
N GLY A 352 13.58 -16.89 4.77
CA GLY A 352 12.25 -17.13 4.22
C GLY A 352 11.29 -17.86 5.16
N LEU A 353 11.78 -18.47 6.25
CA LEU A 353 10.89 -19.11 7.23
C LEU A 353 10.00 -18.08 7.93
N THR A 354 10.49 -16.88 8.21
CA THR A 354 9.67 -15.75 8.68
C THR A 354 8.54 -15.46 7.67
N ALA A 355 8.86 -15.36 6.38
CA ALA A 355 7.88 -15.12 5.33
C ALA A 355 6.86 -16.28 5.22
N VAL A 356 7.29 -17.54 5.32
CA VAL A 356 6.36 -18.69 5.37
C VAL A 356 5.38 -18.57 6.54
N CYS A 357 5.85 -18.15 7.72
CA CYS A 357 4.98 -17.96 8.87
C CYS A 357 3.93 -16.87 8.59
N VAL A 358 4.31 -15.74 8.00
CA VAL A 358 3.37 -14.67 7.59
C VAL A 358 2.36 -15.21 6.57
N ALA A 359 2.82 -15.95 5.58
CA ALA A 359 1.96 -16.54 4.55
C ALA A 359 0.89 -17.47 5.14
N VAL A 360 1.28 -18.33 6.10
CA VAL A 360 0.33 -19.20 6.82
C VAL A 360 -0.70 -18.37 7.59
N LEU A 361 -0.29 -17.28 8.22
CA LEU A 361 -1.22 -16.39 8.95
C LEU A 361 -2.20 -15.68 7.98
N PHE A 362 -1.77 -15.30 6.78
CA PHE A 362 -2.69 -14.82 5.73
C PHE A 362 -3.67 -15.91 5.28
N ALA A 363 -3.23 -17.16 5.13
CA ALA A 363 -4.13 -18.27 4.84
C ALA A 363 -5.18 -18.48 5.96
N LEU A 364 -4.77 -18.40 7.21
CA LEU A 364 -5.68 -18.50 8.35
C LEU A 364 -6.67 -17.34 8.44
N SER A 365 -6.26 -16.14 8.02
CA SER A 365 -7.13 -14.95 8.02
C SER A 365 -8.33 -15.08 7.06
N LEU A 366 -8.26 -15.94 6.05
CA LEU A 366 -9.40 -16.24 5.16
C LEU A 366 -10.64 -16.70 5.94
N PHE A 367 -10.43 -17.40 7.03
CA PHE A 367 -11.51 -17.90 7.89
C PHE A 367 -12.00 -16.86 8.93
N LEU A 368 -11.44 -15.65 8.92
CA LEU A 368 -11.87 -14.54 9.76
C LEU A 368 -12.63 -13.46 8.96
N SER A 369 -13.12 -13.82 7.76
CA SER A 369 -13.82 -12.95 6.83
C SER A 369 -14.95 -12.11 7.49
N PRO A 370 -15.85 -12.64 8.33
CA PRO A 370 -16.93 -11.85 8.92
C PRO A 370 -16.45 -10.67 9.76
N PHE A 371 -15.31 -10.83 10.44
CA PHE A 371 -14.74 -9.77 11.26
C PHE A 371 -14.13 -8.66 10.40
N PHE A 372 -13.34 -9.02 9.39
CA PHE A 372 -12.75 -8.02 8.50
C PHE A 372 -13.79 -7.27 7.66
N MET A 373 -14.85 -7.97 7.25
CA MET A 373 -15.95 -7.35 6.48
C MET A 373 -16.76 -6.33 7.29
N ALA A 374 -16.89 -6.53 8.60
CA ALA A 374 -17.62 -5.64 9.49
C ALA A 374 -16.83 -4.37 9.84
N ILE A 375 -15.53 -4.32 9.59
CA ILE A 375 -14.72 -3.11 9.86
C ILE A 375 -15.15 -1.99 8.89
N PRO A 376 -15.66 -0.85 9.41
CA PRO A 376 -16.12 0.25 8.57
C PRO A 376 -14.95 1.14 8.10
N ALA A 377 -15.17 1.91 7.03
CA ALA A 377 -14.15 2.78 6.45
C ALA A 377 -13.61 3.82 7.45
N PHE A 378 -14.42 4.37 8.33
CA PHE A 378 -13.97 5.32 9.34
C PHE A 378 -13.04 4.68 10.39
N ALA A 379 -13.18 3.38 10.65
CA ALA A 379 -12.28 2.66 11.56
C ALA A 379 -10.92 2.32 10.90
N THR A 380 -10.85 2.30 9.57
CA THR A 380 -9.56 2.13 8.85
C THR A 380 -8.83 3.45 8.62
N ALA A 381 -9.48 4.59 8.79
CA ALA A 381 -8.88 5.92 8.60
C ALA A 381 -7.63 6.16 9.46
N PRO A 382 -7.58 5.76 10.76
CA PRO A 382 -6.36 5.85 11.55
C PRO A 382 -5.15 5.20 10.88
N ALA A 383 -5.33 4.04 10.25
CA ALA A 383 -4.27 3.36 9.52
C ALA A 383 -3.76 4.19 8.34
N LEU A 384 -4.68 4.71 7.51
CA LEU A 384 -4.32 5.51 6.34
C LEU A 384 -3.55 6.79 6.74
N VAL A 385 -3.99 7.47 7.80
CA VAL A 385 -3.33 8.69 8.29
C VAL A 385 -1.93 8.37 8.84
N ILE A 386 -1.78 7.31 9.63
CA ILE A 386 -0.49 6.94 10.23
C ILE A 386 0.48 6.37 9.18
N VAL A 387 0.02 5.55 8.24
CA VAL A 387 0.84 5.09 7.11
C VAL A 387 1.28 6.28 6.26
N GLY A 388 0.38 7.22 5.99
CA GLY A 388 0.72 8.47 5.30
C GLY A 388 1.82 9.25 6.02
N PHE A 389 1.75 9.36 7.34
CA PHE A 389 2.81 9.97 8.16
C PHE A 389 4.15 9.22 8.03
N LEU A 390 4.14 7.89 8.09
CA LEU A 390 5.36 7.08 7.97
C LEU A 390 6.03 7.28 6.60
N MET A 391 5.26 7.35 5.52
CA MET A 391 5.78 7.62 4.18
C MET A 391 6.30 9.05 4.05
N LEU A 392 5.63 10.03 4.68
CA LEU A 392 6.05 11.43 4.69
C LEU A 392 7.44 11.62 5.34
N THR A 393 7.85 10.76 6.26
CA THR A 393 9.18 10.85 6.90
C THR A 393 10.34 10.80 5.90
N SER A 394 10.14 10.30 4.68
CA SER A 394 11.13 10.31 3.61
C SER A 394 11.59 11.72 3.20
N VAL A 395 10.81 12.75 3.49
CA VAL A 395 11.17 14.16 3.29
C VAL A 395 12.45 14.54 4.05
N ALA A 396 12.67 13.98 5.23
CA ALA A 396 13.87 14.27 6.03
C ALA A 396 15.20 13.95 5.32
N GLY A 397 15.15 13.14 4.28
CA GLY A 397 16.33 12.84 3.46
C GLY A 397 16.48 13.72 2.21
N ILE A 398 15.63 14.72 2.01
CA ILE A 398 15.73 15.67 0.90
C ILE A 398 16.61 16.83 1.34
N ASP A 399 17.61 17.17 0.50
CA ASP A 399 18.41 18.39 0.68
C ASP A 399 17.62 19.58 0.13
N PHE A 400 17.15 20.46 1.03
CA PHE A 400 16.41 21.66 0.65
C PHE A 400 17.28 22.85 0.28
N ASP A 401 18.59 22.77 0.46
CA ASP A 401 19.51 23.86 0.10
C ASP A 401 19.84 23.86 -1.42
N ASP A 402 19.80 22.69 -2.09
CA ASP A 402 19.88 22.62 -3.56
C ASP A 402 18.49 22.80 -4.19
N PHE A 403 18.14 24.04 -4.57
CA PHE A 403 16.86 24.36 -5.21
C PHE A 403 16.61 23.64 -6.54
N SER A 404 17.65 23.19 -7.24
CA SER A 404 17.47 22.40 -8.47
C SER A 404 16.95 20.98 -8.22
N GLU A 405 17.07 20.51 -6.99
CA GLU A 405 16.56 19.23 -6.50
C GLU A 405 15.27 19.41 -5.68
N SER A 406 15.28 20.36 -4.74
CA SER A 406 14.19 20.55 -3.76
C SER A 406 12.92 21.12 -4.33
N ILE A 407 12.97 22.04 -5.32
CA ILE A 407 11.77 22.59 -5.96
C ILE A 407 11.00 21.51 -6.73
N PRO A 408 11.62 20.67 -7.60
CA PRO A 408 10.93 19.53 -8.20
C PRO A 408 10.36 18.53 -7.18
N ALA A 409 11.10 18.28 -6.10
CA ALA A 409 10.63 17.44 -5.01
C ALA A 409 9.38 18.01 -4.33
N TYR A 410 9.40 19.31 -4.00
CA TYR A 410 8.25 20.01 -3.42
C TYR A 410 7.03 19.95 -4.35
N ILE A 411 7.21 20.24 -5.65
CA ILE A 411 6.14 20.14 -6.65
C ILE A 411 5.55 18.73 -6.68
N THR A 412 6.39 17.69 -6.68
CA THR A 412 5.95 16.30 -6.63
C THR A 412 5.07 16.02 -5.42
N ILE A 413 5.53 16.44 -4.23
CA ILE A 413 4.86 16.17 -2.95
C ILE A 413 3.49 16.84 -2.89
N ILE A 414 3.39 18.13 -3.27
CA ILE A 414 2.13 18.87 -3.15
C ILE A 414 1.15 18.53 -4.26
N ALA A 415 1.63 18.23 -5.47
CA ALA A 415 0.74 17.95 -6.59
C ALA A 415 -0.12 16.72 -6.36
N MET A 416 0.40 15.66 -5.71
CA MET A 416 -0.37 14.43 -5.47
C MET A 416 -1.67 14.64 -4.70
N PRO A 417 -1.69 15.22 -3.50
CA PRO A 417 -2.93 15.47 -2.77
C PRO A 417 -3.78 16.58 -3.42
N PHE A 418 -3.19 17.62 -4.02
CA PHE A 418 -3.96 18.72 -4.58
C PHE A 418 -4.58 18.43 -5.95
N SER A 419 -3.95 17.60 -6.78
CA SER A 419 -4.57 17.09 -8.01
C SER A 419 -5.42 15.83 -7.79
N TYR A 420 -5.39 15.27 -6.57
CA TYR A 420 -5.99 13.98 -6.22
C TYR A 420 -5.43 12.84 -7.09
N SER A 421 -4.15 12.92 -7.48
CA SER A 421 -3.53 11.98 -8.42
C SER A 421 -2.03 11.81 -8.17
N ILE A 422 -1.61 10.56 -7.93
CA ILE A 422 -0.19 10.19 -7.81
C ILE A 422 0.53 10.42 -9.14
N SER A 423 -0.11 10.02 -10.25
CA SER A 423 0.45 10.15 -11.61
C SER A 423 0.77 11.61 -11.97
N GLU A 424 -0.12 12.56 -11.61
CA GLU A 424 0.12 13.98 -11.86
C GLU A 424 1.30 14.50 -11.03
N GLY A 425 1.41 14.09 -9.76
CA GLY A 425 2.56 14.47 -8.94
C GLY A 425 3.90 13.98 -9.50
N ILE A 426 3.95 12.74 -9.97
CA ILE A 426 5.14 12.18 -10.64
C ILE A 426 5.45 12.96 -11.92
N SER A 427 4.45 13.22 -12.74
CA SER A 427 4.60 13.93 -14.02
C SER A 427 5.15 15.33 -13.81
N PHE A 428 4.55 16.12 -12.91
CA PHE A 428 5.02 17.48 -12.60
C PHE A 428 6.42 17.48 -11.98
N GLY A 429 6.73 16.51 -11.13
CA GLY A 429 8.05 16.33 -10.55
C GLY A 429 9.13 16.10 -11.60
N ILE A 430 8.90 15.16 -12.50
CA ILE A 430 9.85 14.83 -13.57
C ILE A 430 10.01 15.97 -14.56
N ILE A 431 8.91 16.59 -15.01
CA ILE A 431 8.96 17.73 -15.94
C ILE A 431 9.72 18.89 -15.30
N SER A 432 9.37 19.26 -14.07
CA SER A 432 10.03 20.38 -13.37
C SER A 432 11.52 20.10 -13.12
N TYR A 433 11.88 18.87 -12.75
CA TYR A 433 13.28 18.48 -12.58
C TYR A 433 14.08 18.64 -13.86
N VAL A 434 13.58 18.12 -14.97
CA VAL A 434 14.25 18.22 -16.28
C VAL A 434 14.36 19.66 -16.74
N VAL A 435 13.28 20.43 -16.67
CA VAL A 435 13.26 21.84 -17.12
C VAL A 435 14.20 22.71 -16.28
N ILE A 436 14.13 22.61 -14.95
CA ILE A 436 14.98 23.44 -14.05
C ILE A 436 16.46 23.11 -14.26
N ASN A 437 16.84 21.82 -14.27
CA ASN A 437 18.25 21.44 -14.43
C ASN A 437 18.76 21.74 -15.84
N LEU A 438 17.93 21.65 -16.88
CA LEU A 438 18.29 22.02 -18.25
C LEU A 438 18.57 23.53 -18.37
N LEU A 439 17.66 24.36 -17.81
CA LEU A 439 17.77 25.83 -17.89
C LEU A 439 18.89 26.39 -17.02
N THR A 440 19.22 25.70 -15.92
CA THR A 440 20.33 26.10 -15.02
C THR A 440 21.69 25.52 -15.45
N GLY A 441 21.77 24.82 -16.58
CA GLY A 441 23.03 24.30 -17.12
C GLY A 441 23.51 23.02 -16.46
N LYS A 442 22.74 22.40 -15.53
CA LYS A 442 23.09 21.17 -14.81
C LYS A 442 22.67 19.90 -15.59
N ARG A 443 22.98 19.84 -16.89
CA ARG A 443 22.54 18.76 -17.80
C ARG A 443 23.05 17.39 -17.40
N GLU A 444 24.21 17.32 -16.76
CA GLU A 444 24.84 16.11 -16.26
C GLU A 444 24.01 15.38 -15.18
N LYS A 445 23.09 16.09 -14.50
CA LYS A 445 22.17 15.50 -13.52
C LYS A 445 20.99 14.76 -14.18
N ILE A 446 20.73 14.99 -15.46
CA ILE A 446 19.54 14.49 -16.16
C ILE A 446 19.91 13.23 -16.93
N SER A 447 19.41 12.08 -16.53
CA SER A 447 19.56 10.83 -17.29
C SER A 447 18.74 10.85 -18.58
N LEU A 448 19.15 10.04 -19.58
CA LEU A 448 18.38 9.88 -20.81
C LEU A 448 16.94 9.44 -20.54
N LEU A 449 16.74 8.56 -19.57
CA LEU A 449 15.41 8.12 -19.14
C LEU A 449 14.55 9.29 -18.69
N MET A 450 15.10 10.21 -17.89
CA MET A 450 14.39 11.39 -17.40
C MET A 450 13.94 12.31 -18.56
N TYR A 451 14.77 12.49 -19.59
CA TYR A 451 14.37 13.22 -20.79
C TYR A 451 13.21 12.53 -21.52
N CYS A 452 13.28 11.21 -21.72
CA CYS A 452 12.22 10.46 -22.37
C CYS A 452 10.90 10.56 -21.59
N LEU A 453 10.94 10.38 -20.27
CA LEU A 453 9.76 10.50 -19.40
C LEU A 453 9.16 11.91 -19.42
N ALA A 454 9.99 12.96 -19.35
CA ALA A 454 9.52 14.34 -19.42
C ALA A 454 8.79 14.62 -20.74
N VAL A 455 9.34 14.15 -21.87
CA VAL A 455 8.70 14.28 -23.18
C VAL A 455 7.37 13.53 -23.22
N ILE A 456 7.31 12.29 -22.74
CA ILE A 456 6.07 11.49 -22.69
C ILE A 456 5.00 12.21 -21.86
N PHE A 457 5.35 12.75 -20.67
CA PHE A 457 4.41 13.45 -19.83
C PHE A 457 3.95 14.79 -20.41
N VAL A 458 4.84 15.53 -21.09
CA VAL A 458 4.45 16.75 -21.82
C VAL A 458 3.49 16.41 -22.95
N MET A 459 3.79 15.35 -23.72
CA MET A 459 2.90 14.87 -24.78
C MET A 459 1.52 14.47 -24.22
N LYS A 460 1.47 13.82 -23.06
CA LYS A 460 0.21 13.53 -22.35
C LYS A 460 -0.63 14.80 -22.16
N TYR A 461 -0.04 15.90 -21.67
CA TYR A 461 -0.79 17.16 -21.42
C TYR A 461 -1.19 17.92 -22.68
N ILE A 462 -0.52 17.67 -23.81
CA ILE A 462 -0.86 18.32 -25.07
C ILE A 462 -1.96 17.57 -25.81
N PHE A 463 -1.98 16.24 -25.75
CA PHE A 463 -2.84 15.39 -26.58
C PHE A 463 -3.96 14.68 -25.83
N LEU A 464 -3.94 14.70 -24.49
CA LEU A 464 -4.95 14.14 -23.61
C LEU A 464 -5.53 15.20 -22.67
#